data_816f1368c64e6d681d5a048bcc099978
#
_entry.id   816f1368c64e6d681d5a048bcc099978
#
_cell.length_a   1.000
_cell.length_b   1.000
_cell.length_c   1.000
_cell.angle_alpha   90.00
_cell.angle_beta   90.00
_cell.angle_gamma   90.00
#
_symmetry.space_group_name_H-M   'P 1'
#
loop_
_entity.id
_entity.type
_entity.pdbx_description
1 polymer ?
#
loop_
_entity_poly.entity_id
_entity_poly.type
_entity_poly.pdbx_seq_one_letter_code
_entity_poly.pdbx_strand_id
1 'polypeptide(L)'
;PSLARAFFKNLRLIFYAAAALPQDLWQRLEELSIATLGHRVVLTSAWGSTETAPLAACAHFEMERAGVIGIPVAGVAIKLVPTGSKLELRVKGPNVTPGYFKRPDLTADAFDTEGFYRIGDAGKLADPDDPAKGILFDGRIAEDFKLSTGTWVHVGGLRIAALAAASPLLQDAVVCGHDREQVGILAWPNIAACKEVCPHAAHHQTPAELIRCPELLAAVRRGIAAYNQQNSGSSTRIGRLLLMAEPPSIDANEITDKGYINQRAALERRRPLVGQLFADQPAAEVILFD
;
A
#
# COMPACT_ATOMS: atom_id res chain seq x y z
N PRO A 1 16.84 25.97 16.29
CA PRO A 1 16.73 24.51 16.41
C PRO A 1 16.44 23.94 15.05
N SER A 2 17.09 22.84 14.67
CA SER A 2 16.78 22.16 13.42
C SER A 2 15.29 21.73 13.38
N LEU A 3 14.70 21.62 12.20
CA LEU A 3 13.31 21.17 12.02
C LEU A 3 13.07 19.84 12.76
N ALA A 4 14.00 18.90 12.66
CA ALA A 4 13.95 17.62 13.36
C ALA A 4 13.83 17.82 14.89
N ARG A 5 14.64 18.69 15.50
CA ARG A 5 14.53 18.93 16.93
C ARG A 5 13.23 19.62 17.32
N ALA A 6 12.70 20.51 16.48
CA ALA A 6 11.40 21.13 16.72
C ALA A 6 10.27 20.10 16.68
N PHE A 7 10.34 19.14 15.77
CA PHE A 7 9.36 18.06 15.62
C PHE A 7 9.42 17.05 16.79
N PHE A 8 10.60 16.52 17.10
CA PHE A 8 10.74 15.42 18.06
C PHE A 8 10.80 15.84 19.54
N LYS A 9 11.19 17.07 19.89
CA LYS A 9 11.54 17.49 21.27
C LYS A 9 10.51 17.16 22.36
N ASN A 10 9.21 17.10 22.02
CA ASN A 10 8.13 16.80 22.95
C ASN A 10 7.35 15.53 22.56
N LEU A 11 7.79 14.84 21.51
CA LEU A 11 7.11 13.67 20.99
C LEU A 11 7.49 12.45 21.82
N ARG A 12 6.50 11.71 22.30
CA ARG A 12 6.70 10.48 23.07
C ARG A 12 6.28 9.24 22.29
N LEU A 13 5.35 9.41 21.33
CA LEU A 13 4.77 8.35 20.56
C LEU A 13 4.42 8.86 19.17
N ILE A 14 4.64 8.07 18.15
CA ILE A 14 4.11 8.26 16.79
C ILE A 14 3.05 7.20 16.57
N PHE A 15 1.80 7.64 16.47
CA PHE A 15 0.69 6.75 16.12
C PHE A 15 0.41 6.86 14.63
N TYR A 16 0.37 5.73 13.94
CA TYR A 16 -0.09 5.67 12.55
C TYR A 16 -1.18 4.63 12.39
N ALA A 17 -2.17 4.92 11.56
CA ALA A 17 -3.27 4.01 11.28
C ALA A 17 -3.85 4.29 9.90
N ALA A 18 -4.74 3.41 9.48
CA ALA A 18 -5.52 3.53 8.26
C ALA A 18 -4.71 3.36 6.95
N ALA A 19 -3.39 3.59 6.92
CA ALA A 19 -2.50 3.32 5.79
C ALA A 19 -1.33 2.42 6.19
N ALA A 20 -0.82 1.68 5.21
CA ALA A 20 0.42 0.95 5.40
C ALA A 20 1.61 1.92 5.45
N LEU A 21 2.44 1.79 6.49
CA LEU A 21 3.71 2.51 6.59
C LEU A 21 4.80 1.63 5.97
N PRO A 22 5.56 2.12 4.97
CA PRO A 22 6.72 1.40 4.43
C PRO A 22 7.79 1.16 5.49
N GLN A 23 8.47 0.01 5.43
CA GLN A 23 9.48 -0.35 6.41
C GLN A 23 10.69 0.61 6.43
N ASP A 24 11.09 1.09 5.26
CA ASP A 24 12.18 2.09 5.13
C ASP A 24 11.82 3.42 5.80
N LEU A 25 10.56 3.86 5.65
CA LEU A 25 10.10 5.09 6.32
C LEU A 25 10.01 4.91 7.83
N TRP A 26 9.59 3.73 8.31
CA TRP A 26 9.65 3.35 9.72
C TRP A 26 11.07 3.50 10.25
N GLN A 27 12.05 2.86 9.62
CA GLN A 27 13.45 2.89 10.03
C GLN A 27 14.03 4.31 10.01
N ARG A 28 13.76 5.08 8.96
CA ARG A 28 14.20 6.49 8.88
C ARG A 28 13.63 7.37 9.99
N LEU A 29 12.39 7.15 10.40
CA LEU A 29 11.79 7.87 11.53
C LEU A 29 12.47 7.50 12.86
N GLU A 30 12.76 6.20 13.08
CA GLU A 30 13.50 5.75 14.25
C GLU A 30 14.92 6.34 14.28
N GLU A 31 15.69 6.21 13.21
CA GLU A 31 17.04 6.74 13.07
C GLU A 31 17.08 8.25 13.31
N LEU A 32 16.14 8.99 12.71
CA LEU A 32 16.06 10.43 12.86
C LEU A 32 15.71 10.84 14.31
N SER A 33 14.84 10.09 14.98
CA SER A 33 14.51 10.34 16.39
C SER A 33 15.72 10.10 17.30
N ILE A 34 16.46 9.01 17.08
CA ILE A 34 17.69 8.67 17.82
C ILE A 34 18.78 9.73 17.59
N ALA A 35 19.01 10.10 16.33
CA ALA A 35 20.00 11.13 15.98
C ALA A 35 19.67 12.51 16.59
N THR A 36 18.37 12.81 16.81
CA THR A 36 17.89 14.10 17.28
C THR A 36 17.81 14.18 18.81
N LEU A 37 17.36 13.10 19.47
CA LEU A 37 17.04 13.06 20.91
C LEU A 37 17.99 12.17 21.72
N GLY A 38 18.78 11.30 21.08
CA GLY A 38 19.57 10.27 21.74
C GLY A 38 18.76 9.01 22.16
N HIS A 39 17.46 8.95 21.82
CA HIS A 39 16.60 7.81 22.09
C HIS A 39 15.53 7.66 21.00
N ARG A 40 14.99 6.44 20.90
CA ARG A 40 13.91 6.11 19.96
C ARG A 40 12.56 6.68 20.43
N VAL A 41 11.84 7.35 19.54
CA VAL A 41 10.42 7.62 19.73
C VAL A 41 9.63 6.41 19.23
N VAL A 42 8.82 5.82 20.09
CA VAL A 42 8.07 4.58 19.80
C VAL A 42 7.03 4.85 18.73
N LEU A 43 6.96 3.96 17.71
CA LEU A 43 5.87 3.94 16.76
C LEU A 43 4.84 2.89 17.17
N THR A 44 3.56 3.21 17.02
CA THR A 44 2.45 2.27 17.27
C THR A 44 1.40 2.38 16.20
N SER A 45 0.57 1.35 16.08
CA SER A 45 -0.45 1.25 15.05
C SER A 45 -1.75 0.67 15.59
N ALA A 46 -2.83 0.95 14.87
CA ALA A 46 -4.13 0.33 15.08
C ALA A 46 -4.82 0.04 13.76
N TRP A 47 -5.80 -0.86 13.80
CA TRP A 47 -6.55 -1.29 12.64
C TRP A 47 -8.04 -1.43 12.94
N GLY A 48 -8.83 -1.17 11.92
CA GLY A 48 -10.28 -1.30 11.92
C GLY A 48 -10.90 -0.52 10.77
N SER A 49 -12.21 -0.36 10.81
CA SER A 49 -12.99 0.38 9.80
C SER A 49 -14.09 1.19 10.49
N THR A 50 -14.85 1.95 9.71
CA THR A 50 -16.05 2.65 10.22
C THR A 50 -17.01 1.66 10.92
N GLU A 51 -17.13 0.47 10.36
CA GLU A 51 -18.00 -0.60 10.86
C GLU A 51 -17.50 -1.22 12.17
N THR A 52 -16.27 -0.92 12.59
CA THR A 52 -15.69 -1.40 13.88
C THR A 52 -15.50 -0.26 14.90
N ALA A 53 -16.08 0.92 14.68
CA ALA A 53 -16.20 2.11 15.54
C ALA A 53 -14.91 2.71 16.14
N PRO A 54 -13.84 3.01 15.42
CA PRO A 54 -13.21 2.43 14.24
C PRO A 54 -12.11 1.40 14.60
N LEU A 55 -12.03 0.94 15.83
CA LEU A 55 -10.90 0.19 16.39
C LEU A 55 -11.25 -1.29 16.62
N ALA A 56 -10.56 -2.18 15.92
CA ALA A 56 -10.67 -3.64 16.13
C ALA A 56 -9.40 -4.25 16.70
N ALA A 57 -8.22 -3.76 16.31
CA ALA A 57 -6.93 -4.20 16.85
C ALA A 57 -6.02 -2.99 17.11
N CYS A 58 -5.12 -3.12 18.08
CA CYS A 58 -4.15 -2.09 18.45
C CYS A 58 -2.85 -2.73 18.94
N ALA A 59 -1.72 -2.14 18.55
CA ALA A 59 -0.43 -2.50 19.10
C ALA A 59 -0.15 -1.65 20.35
N HIS A 60 -0.39 -2.21 21.54
CA HIS A 60 -0.07 -1.60 22.83
C HIS A 60 1.23 -2.14 23.43
N PHE A 61 2.07 -2.68 22.58
CA PHE A 61 3.40 -3.22 22.87
C PHE A 61 4.42 -2.61 21.88
N GLU A 62 5.69 -2.76 22.16
CA GLU A 62 6.75 -2.32 21.24
C GLU A 62 6.73 -3.18 19.97
N MET A 63 6.56 -2.53 18.84
CA MET A 63 6.63 -3.18 17.53
C MET A 63 8.06 -3.12 17.00
N GLU A 64 8.51 -4.21 16.38
CA GLU A 64 9.84 -4.33 15.78
C GLU A 64 9.86 -3.99 14.28
N ARG A 65 8.68 -3.83 13.68
CA ARG A 65 8.52 -3.59 12.24
C ARG A 65 7.20 -2.91 11.90
N ALA A 66 7.18 -2.26 10.75
CA ALA A 66 5.95 -1.75 10.16
C ALA A 66 4.99 -2.87 9.75
N GLY A 67 3.71 -2.53 9.62
CA GLY A 67 2.66 -3.43 9.14
C GLY A 67 2.02 -4.31 10.23
N VAL A 68 2.56 -4.36 11.44
CA VAL A 68 1.89 -5.00 12.57
C VAL A 68 0.73 -4.11 13.00
N ILE A 69 -0.49 -4.66 13.01
CA ILE A 69 -1.73 -3.96 13.37
C ILE A 69 -2.17 -4.24 14.81
N GLY A 70 -1.34 -4.97 15.57
CA GLY A 70 -1.56 -5.29 16.97
C GLY A 70 -2.41 -6.54 17.20
N ILE A 71 -2.98 -6.62 18.39
CA ILE A 71 -3.88 -7.69 18.83
C ILE A 71 -5.31 -7.16 18.98
N PRO A 72 -6.34 -8.03 18.99
CA PRO A 72 -7.72 -7.61 19.22
C PRO A 72 -7.85 -6.77 20.49
N VAL A 73 -8.60 -5.67 20.43
CA VAL A 73 -8.91 -4.89 21.65
C VAL A 73 -9.88 -5.63 22.56
N ALA A 74 -9.95 -5.23 23.82
CA ALA A 74 -10.80 -5.88 24.81
C ALA A 74 -12.25 -6.03 24.34
N GLY A 75 -12.80 -7.25 24.43
CA GLY A 75 -14.15 -7.59 24.00
C GLY A 75 -14.31 -7.85 22.49
N VAL A 76 -13.24 -7.72 21.72
CA VAL A 76 -13.24 -8.00 20.27
C VAL A 76 -12.54 -9.32 19.99
N ALA A 77 -13.15 -10.11 19.10
CA ALA A 77 -12.55 -11.32 18.54
C ALA A 77 -12.23 -11.12 17.07
N ILE A 78 -11.05 -11.54 16.66
CA ILE A 78 -10.64 -11.58 15.25
C ILE A 78 -10.34 -13.03 14.88
N LYS A 79 -10.95 -13.52 13.81
CA LYS A 79 -10.60 -14.81 13.22
C LYS A 79 -9.96 -14.64 11.84
N LEU A 80 -9.03 -15.52 11.53
CA LEU A 80 -8.35 -15.58 10.24
C LEU A 80 -8.96 -16.73 9.44
N VAL A 81 -9.59 -16.40 8.31
CA VAL A 81 -10.34 -17.35 7.48
C VAL A 81 -9.64 -17.52 6.14
N PRO A 82 -9.27 -18.76 5.74
CA PRO A 82 -8.67 -19.01 4.44
C PRO A 82 -9.55 -18.49 3.30
N THR A 83 -9.01 -17.60 2.47
CA THR A 83 -9.70 -17.00 1.33
C THR A 83 -8.70 -16.82 0.19
N GLY A 84 -8.81 -17.68 -0.82
CA GLY A 84 -7.80 -17.75 -1.88
C GLY A 84 -6.44 -18.17 -1.32
N SER A 85 -5.43 -17.32 -1.53
CA SER A 85 -4.06 -17.52 -1.03
C SER A 85 -3.77 -16.80 0.28
N LYS A 86 -4.76 -16.13 0.87
CA LYS A 86 -4.63 -15.31 2.09
C LYS A 86 -5.58 -15.76 3.19
N LEU A 87 -5.38 -15.18 4.36
CA LEU A 87 -6.29 -15.30 5.49
C LEU A 87 -7.07 -13.99 5.64
N GLU A 88 -8.39 -14.05 5.42
CA GLU A 88 -9.29 -12.92 5.64
C GLU A 88 -9.45 -12.66 7.14
N LEU A 89 -9.30 -11.41 7.54
CA LEU A 89 -9.60 -10.97 8.90
C LEU A 89 -11.11 -10.74 9.02
N ARG A 90 -11.75 -11.44 9.98
CA ARG A 90 -13.15 -11.22 10.32
C ARG A 90 -13.27 -10.84 11.78
N VAL A 91 -14.14 -9.87 12.06
CA VAL A 91 -14.24 -9.21 13.36
C VAL A 91 -15.59 -9.45 14.00
N LYS A 92 -15.60 -9.73 15.31
CA LYS A 92 -16.81 -9.80 16.12
C LYS A 92 -16.59 -9.12 17.46
N GLY A 93 -17.50 -8.25 17.84
CA GLY A 93 -17.40 -7.52 19.11
C GLY A 93 -18.50 -6.48 19.27
N PRO A 94 -18.63 -5.86 20.45
CA PRO A 94 -19.65 -4.85 20.73
C PRO A 94 -19.45 -3.55 19.94
N ASN A 95 -18.26 -3.33 19.37
CA ASN A 95 -17.89 -2.20 18.53
C ASN A 95 -18.28 -2.39 17.06
N VAL A 96 -18.70 -3.61 16.66
CA VAL A 96 -19.08 -3.90 15.28
C VAL A 96 -20.51 -3.40 15.01
N THR A 97 -20.70 -2.72 13.88
CA THR A 97 -22.02 -2.25 13.44
C THR A 97 -23.03 -3.41 13.39
N PRO A 98 -24.30 -3.19 13.72
CA PRO A 98 -25.34 -4.20 13.51
C PRO A 98 -25.72 -4.38 12.04
N GLY A 99 -25.29 -3.47 11.16
CA GLY A 99 -25.55 -3.53 9.73
C GLY A 99 -25.67 -2.16 9.07
N TYR A 100 -26.04 -2.16 7.79
CA TYR A 100 -26.18 -0.97 6.96
C TYR A 100 -27.63 -0.48 6.94
N PHE A 101 -27.84 0.80 7.24
CA PHE A 101 -29.17 1.41 7.34
C PHE A 101 -29.96 1.25 6.04
N LYS A 102 -31.16 0.66 6.12
CA LYS A 102 -32.05 0.36 4.98
C LYS A 102 -31.43 -0.48 3.88
N ARG A 103 -30.33 -1.22 4.18
CA ARG A 103 -29.69 -2.11 3.22
C ARG A 103 -29.51 -3.53 3.82
N PRO A 104 -30.63 -4.27 3.97
CA PRO A 104 -30.56 -5.63 4.49
C PRO A 104 -29.77 -6.60 3.59
N ASP A 105 -29.76 -6.34 2.28
CA ASP A 105 -28.94 -7.03 1.28
C ASP A 105 -27.45 -6.93 1.63
N LEU A 106 -26.92 -5.71 1.76
CA LEU A 106 -25.51 -5.50 2.13
C LEU A 106 -25.19 -6.00 3.53
N THR A 107 -26.14 -5.89 4.44
CA THR A 107 -25.97 -6.40 5.80
C THR A 107 -25.81 -7.91 5.82
N ALA A 108 -26.63 -8.66 5.06
CA ALA A 108 -26.53 -10.09 4.97
C ALA A 108 -25.18 -10.55 4.40
N ASP A 109 -24.68 -9.83 3.38
CA ASP A 109 -23.40 -10.14 2.74
C ASP A 109 -22.20 -9.79 3.62
N ALA A 110 -22.35 -8.80 4.52
CA ALA A 110 -21.27 -8.29 5.36
C ALA A 110 -20.91 -9.21 6.53
N PHE A 111 -21.76 -10.16 6.90
CA PHE A 111 -21.52 -11.06 8.02
C PHE A 111 -21.45 -12.52 7.58
N ASP A 112 -20.68 -13.31 8.28
CA ASP A 112 -20.71 -14.76 8.10
C ASP A 112 -21.75 -15.42 9.02
N THR A 113 -21.91 -16.74 8.87
CA THR A 113 -22.89 -17.54 9.62
C THR A 113 -22.66 -17.56 11.14
N GLU A 114 -21.47 -17.22 11.59
CA GLU A 114 -21.11 -17.11 13.01
C GLU A 114 -21.26 -15.65 13.54
N GLY A 115 -21.68 -14.71 12.68
CA GLY A 115 -21.87 -13.30 13.00
C GLY A 115 -20.57 -12.49 13.08
N PHE A 116 -19.51 -12.93 12.39
CA PHE A 116 -18.29 -12.13 12.21
C PHE A 116 -18.44 -11.24 10.98
N TYR A 117 -18.12 -9.97 11.16
CA TYR A 117 -18.06 -8.97 10.09
C TYR A 117 -16.88 -9.25 9.16
N ARG A 118 -17.15 -9.30 7.85
CA ARG A 118 -16.18 -9.49 6.77
C ARG A 118 -15.61 -8.15 6.36
N ILE A 119 -14.52 -7.73 6.98
CA ILE A 119 -13.92 -6.42 6.71
C ILE A 119 -13.23 -6.34 5.33
N GLY A 120 -12.92 -7.50 4.72
CA GLY A 120 -12.28 -7.59 3.40
C GLY A 120 -10.77 -7.36 3.41
N ASP A 121 -10.17 -7.26 4.57
CA ASP A 121 -8.72 -7.16 4.75
C ASP A 121 -8.12 -8.54 5.03
N ALA A 122 -6.88 -8.74 4.62
CA ALA A 122 -6.10 -9.93 4.92
C ALA A 122 -5.05 -9.67 6.00
N GLY A 123 -4.72 -10.71 6.74
CA GLY A 123 -3.65 -10.66 7.74
C GLY A 123 -3.14 -12.04 8.09
N LYS A 124 -2.02 -12.08 8.78
CA LYS A 124 -1.43 -13.30 9.32
C LYS A 124 -0.81 -13.00 10.67
N LEU A 125 -0.56 -14.01 11.48
CA LEU A 125 0.19 -13.82 12.73
C LEU A 125 1.57 -13.24 12.40
N ALA A 126 2.00 -12.23 13.15
CA ALA A 126 3.34 -11.66 13.02
C ALA A 126 4.41 -12.69 13.36
N ASP A 127 4.08 -13.57 14.31
CA ASP A 127 4.83 -14.78 14.67
C ASP A 127 3.82 -15.94 14.78
N PRO A 128 3.96 -17.00 13.96
CA PRO A 128 3.05 -18.15 14.01
C PRO A 128 3.01 -18.86 15.37
N ASP A 129 4.11 -18.80 16.12
CA ASP A 129 4.28 -19.48 17.40
C ASP A 129 3.89 -18.61 18.60
N ASP A 130 3.74 -17.29 18.38
CA ASP A 130 3.40 -16.32 19.43
C ASP A 130 2.35 -15.30 18.97
N PRO A 131 1.05 -15.58 19.15
CA PRO A 131 -0.04 -14.66 18.79
C PRO A 131 0.00 -13.31 19.53
N ALA A 132 0.71 -13.22 20.67
CA ALA A 132 0.85 -11.97 21.43
C ALA A 132 1.68 -10.92 20.67
N LYS A 133 2.49 -11.32 19.68
CA LYS A 133 3.18 -10.41 18.76
C LYS A 133 2.27 -9.76 17.73
N GLY A 134 0.99 -10.14 17.73
CA GLY A 134 -0.06 -9.50 16.95
C GLY A 134 -0.21 -10.01 15.52
N ILE A 135 -0.98 -9.25 14.74
CA ILE A 135 -1.34 -9.56 13.37
C ILE A 135 -0.53 -8.64 12.44
N LEU A 136 0.04 -9.21 11.40
CA LEU A 136 0.65 -8.50 10.28
C LEU A 136 -0.40 -8.30 9.20
N PHE A 137 -0.62 -7.06 8.79
CA PHE A 137 -1.54 -6.71 7.68
C PHE A 137 -1.01 -7.24 6.35
N ASP A 138 -1.86 -7.85 5.56
CA ASP A 138 -1.49 -8.49 4.28
C ASP A 138 -2.32 -7.97 3.09
N GLY A 139 -2.78 -6.72 3.16
CA GLY A 139 -3.50 -6.04 2.08
C GLY A 139 -5.00 -6.36 2.05
N ARG A 140 -5.65 -5.98 0.96
CA ARG A 140 -7.07 -6.23 0.72
C ARG A 140 -7.31 -7.48 -0.08
N ILE A 141 -8.29 -8.28 0.32
CA ILE A 141 -8.69 -9.50 -0.42
C ILE A 141 -9.16 -9.16 -1.83
N ALA A 142 -9.97 -8.12 -1.98
CA ALA A 142 -10.59 -7.75 -3.26
C ALA A 142 -9.62 -7.09 -4.26
N GLU A 143 -8.42 -6.71 -3.84
CA GLU A 143 -7.42 -6.09 -4.72
C GLU A 143 -6.51 -7.12 -5.38
N ASP A 144 -6.35 -8.28 -4.76
CA ASP A 144 -5.49 -9.34 -5.30
C ASP A 144 -6.11 -9.97 -6.55
N PHE A 145 -5.24 -10.35 -7.48
CA PHE A 145 -5.66 -10.97 -8.73
C PHE A 145 -4.74 -12.12 -9.13
N LYS A 146 -5.17 -12.90 -10.12
CA LYS A 146 -4.34 -13.95 -10.73
C LYS A 146 -3.74 -13.49 -12.04
N LEU A 147 -2.50 -13.88 -12.28
CA LEU A 147 -1.90 -13.88 -13.61
C LEU A 147 -2.53 -14.98 -14.48
N SER A 148 -2.31 -14.93 -15.80
CA SER A 148 -2.72 -15.98 -16.75
C SER A 148 -2.15 -17.36 -16.39
N THR A 149 -1.00 -17.41 -15.71
CA THR A 149 -0.39 -18.61 -15.14
C THR A 149 -1.12 -19.19 -13.93
N GLY A 150 -2.16 -18.52 -13.42
CA GLY A 150 -2.87 -18.89 -12.20
C GLY A 150 -2.20 -18.44 -10.90
N THR A 151 -1.03 -17.80 -10.97
CA THR A 151 -0.30 -17.33 -9.79
C THR A 151 -0.96 -16.08 -9.20
N TRP A 152 -1.17 -16.06 -7.89
CA TRP A 152 -1.74 -14.91 -7.18
C TRP A 152 -0.73 -13.76 -7.02
N VAL A 153 -1.16 -12.55 -7.32
CA VAL A 153 -0.44 -11.30 -7.08
C VAL A 153 -1.02 -10.60 -5.85
N HIS A 154 -0.17 -10.35 -4.86
CA HIS A 154 -0.52 -9.63 -3.64
C HIS A 154 -0.30 -8.13 -3.83
N VAL A 155 -1.35 -7.44 -4.24
CA VAL A 155 -1.32 -6.03 -4.69
C VAL A 155 -0.75 -5.10 -3.64
N GLY A 156 -1.22 -5.16 -2.40
CA GLY A 156 -0.80 -4.26 -1.34
C GLY A 156 0.71 -4.32 -1.05
N GLY A 157 1.24 -5.55 -0.92
CA GLY A 157 2.67 -5.77 -0.67
C GLY A 157 3.54 -5.31 -1.84
N LEU A 158 3.13 -5.67 -3.07
CA LEU A 158 3.89 -5.32 -4.27
C LEU A 158 3.88 -3.81 -4.56
N ARG A 159 2.77 -3.11 -4.29
CA ARG A 159 2.68 -1.66 -4.40
C ARG A 159 3.69 -0.98 -3.48
N ILE A 160 3.75 -1.37 -2.19
CA ILE A 160 4.70 -0.84 -1.21
C ILE A 160 6.13 -1.09 -1.66
N ALA A 161 6.43 -2.31 -2.14
CA ALA A 161 7.75 -2.67 -2.62
C ALA A 161 8.18 -1.84 -3.84
N ALA A 162 7.27 -1.62 -4.80
CA ALA A 162 7.53 -0.79 -5.97
C ALA A 162 7.83 0.68 -5.60
N LEU A 163 7.06 1.24 -4.65
CA LEU A 163 7.28 2.60 -4.16
C LEU A 163 8.63 2.74 -3.45
N ALA A 164 8.98 1.78 -2.59
CA ALA A 164 10.26 1.74 -1.90
C ALA A 164 11.44 1.62 -2.89
N ALA A 165 11.32 0.72 -3.88
CA ALA A 165 12.36 0.47 -4.88
C ALA A 165 12.70 1.70 -5.75
N ALA A 166 11.73 2.57 -6.00
CA ALA A 166 11.91 3.79 -6.79
C ALA A 166 11.82 5.07 -5.93
N SER A 167 11.95 4.96 -4.61
CA SER A 167 11.94 6.11 -3.70
C SER A 167 13.12 7.06 -3.98
N PRO A 168 12.92 8.39 -3.91
CA PRO A 168 11.68 9.12 -3.62
C PRO A 168 10.85 9.50 -4.86
N LEU A 169 11.10 8.89 -6.03
CA LEU A 169 10.60 9.32 -7.34
C LEU A 169 9.13 8.99 -7.57
N LEU A 170 8.60 7.95 -6.92
CA LEU A 170 7.20 7.58 -7.02
C LEU A 170 6.44 8.05 -5.77
N GLN A 171 5.30 8.71 -6.01
CA GLN A 171 4.37 9.13 -4.95
C GLN A 171 3.41 8.03 -4.59
N ASP A 172 2.83 7.37 -5.59
CA ASP A 172 1.88 6.29 -5.44
C ASP A 172 1.78 5.45 -6.72
N ALA A 173 1.11 4.29 -6.63
CA ALA A 173 0.99 3.38 -7.76
C ALA A 173 -0.27 2.50 -7.67
N VAL A 174 -0.68 1.94 -8.81
CA VAL A 174 -1.63 0.82 -8.90
C VAL A 174 -0.96 -0.36 -9.60
N VAL A 175 -1.25 -1.55 -9.10
CA VAL A 175 -0.71 -2.81 -9.62
C VAL A 175 -1.73 -3.40 -10.58
N CYS A 176 -1.31 -3.78 -11.78
CA CYS A 176 -2.14 -4.38 -12.81
C CYS A 176 -1.49 -5.61 -13.42
N GLY A 177 -2.27 -6.41 -14.14
CA GLY A 177 -1.79 -7.66 -14.72
C GLY A 177 -2.79 -8.82 -14.57
N HIS A 178 -4.04 -8.54 -14.18
CA HIS A 178 -5.09 -9.57 -14.15
C HIS A 178 -5.20 -10.25 -15.50
N ASP A 179 -5.13 -11.59 -15.49
CA ASP A 179 -5.11 -12.44 -16.69
C ASP A 179 -4.00 -12.12 -17.70
N ARG A 180 -2.91 -11.47 -17.26
CA ARG A 180 -1.70 -11.22 -18.04
C ARG A 180 -0.58 -12.15 -17.60
N GLU A 181 0.47 -12.28 -18.43
CA GLU A 181 1.63 -13.13 -18.14
C GLU A 181 2.54 -12.54 -17.05
N GLN A 182 2.49 -11.23 -16.85
CA GLN A 182 3.38 -10.51 -15.95
C GLN A 182 2.67 -9.35 -15.26
N VAL A 183 3.25 -8.92 -14.16
CA VAL A 183 2.79 -7.76 -13.41
C VAL A 183 3.21 -6.47 -14.09
N GLY A 184 2.29 -5.50 -14.12
CA GLY A 184 2.55 -4.12 -14.52
C GLY A 184 2.24 -3.13 -13.42
N ILE A 185 2.86 -1.96 -13.48
CA ILE A 185 2.66 -0.84 -12.56
C ILE A 185 2.28 0.41 -13.35
N LEU A 186 1.17 1.05 -12.97
CA LEU A 186 0.91 2.44 -13.31
C LEU A 186 1.27 3.30 -12.09
N ALA A 187 2.18 4.25 -12.24
CA ALA A 187 2.70 5.00 -11.11
C ALA A 187 2.55 6.51 -11.26
N TRP A 188 2.22 7.18 -10.18
CA TRP A 188 2.25 8.65 -10.09
C TRP A 188 3.62 9.12 -9.60
N PRO A 189 4.28 10.04 -10.33
CA PRO A 189 5.57 10.58 -9.92
C PRO A 189 5.43 11.54 -8.73
N ASN A 190 6.42 11.53 -7.85
CA ASN A 190 6.64 12.63 -6.93
C ASN A 190 7.28 13.79 -7.69
N ILE A 191 6.47 14.76 -8.10
CA ILE A 191 6.89 15.86 -8.98
C ILE A 191 8.10 16.61 -8.43
N ALA A 192 8.15 16.86 -7.11
CA ALA A 192 9.26 17.58 -6.48
C ALA A 192 10.57 16.80 -6.62
N ALA A 193 10.58 15.53 -6.22
CA ALA A 193 11.75 14.66 -6.30
C ALA A 193 12.18 14.40 -7.76
N CYS A 194 11.21 14.24 -8.67
CA CYS A 194 11.50 14.03 -10.09
C CYS A 194 12.19 15.25 -10.74
N LYS A 195 11.83 16.46 -10.35
CA LYS A 195 12.50 17.69 -10.82
C LYS A 195 13.96 17.76 -10.40
N GLU A 196 14.33 17.21 -9.24
CA GLU A 196 15.72 17.19 -8.76
C GLU A 196 16.61 16.26 -9.61
N VAL A 197 16.03 15.23 -10.20
CA VAL A 197 16.75 14.23 -11.01
C VAL A 197 16.88 14.67 -12.47
N CYS A 198 16.02 15.58 -12.94
CA CYS A 198 16.00 16.04 -14.33
C CYS A 198 16.74 17.38 -14.49
N PRO A 199 18.04 17.39 -14.87
CA PRO A 199 18.90 18.60 -14.84
C PRO A 199 18.41 19.76 -15.73
N HIS A 200 17.61 19.43 -16.77
CA HIS A 200 17.03 20.40 -17.69
C HIS A 200 15.57 20.74 -17.37
N ALA A 201 15.05 20.24 -16.27
CA ALA A 201 13.73 20.57 -15.75
C ALA A 201 13.72 21.99 -15.16
N ALA A 202 14.13 23.00 -15.96
CA ALA A 202 13.89 24.39 -15.61
C ALA A 202 12.41 24.54 -15.18
N HIS A 203 12.13 25.47 -14.28
CA HIS A 203 10.94 25.69 -13.46
C HIS A 203 9.54 25.60 -14.14
N HIS A 204 9.45 25.16 -15.40
CA HIS A 204 8.25 25.19 -16.22
C HIS A 204 7.87 23.88 -16.91
N GLN A 205 8.52 22.74 -16.60
CA GLN A 205 8.07 21.48 -17.21
C GLN A 205 6.73 21.03 -16.63
N THR A 206 5.82 20.74 -17.54
CA THR A 206 4.54 20.10 -17.19
C THR A 206 4.79 18.67 -16.68
N PRO A 207 3.89 18.09 -15.88
CA PRO A 207 4.01 16.68 -15.51
C PRO A 207 4.14 15.73 -16.72
N ALA A 208 3.50 16.06 -17.84
CA ALA A 208 3.57 15.28 -19.09
C ALA A 208 4.96 15.27 -19.74
N GLU A 209 5.70 16.39 -19.64
CA GLU A 209 7.09 16.48 -20.11
C GLU A 209 8.04 15.78 -19.13
N LEU A 210 7.80 15.96 -17.82
CA LEU A 210 8.63 15.41 -16.77
C LEU A 210 8.67 13.89 -16.80
N ILE A 211 7.54 13.21 -17.00
CA ILE A 211 7.48 11.74 -17.05
C ILE A 211 8.20 11.14 -18.28
N ARG A 212 8.60 11.96 -19.25
CA ARG A 212 9.37 11.57 -20.44
C ARG A 212 10.86 11.86 -20.29
N CYS A 213 11.29 12.46 -19.16
CA CYS A 213 12.69 12.78 -18.90
C CYS A 213 13.52 11.48 -18.87
N PRO A 214 14.56 11.34 -19.72
CA PRO A 214 15.34 10.11 -19.79
C PRO A 214 16.06 9.75 -18.47
N GLU A 215 16.52 10.75 -17.74
CA GLU A 215 17.18 10.59 -16.45
C GLU A 215 16.22 10.05 -15.39
N LEU A 216 14.98 10.54 -15.37
CA LEU A 216 13.92 10.02 -14.50
C LEU A 216 13.59 8.57 -14.83
N LEU A 217 13.34 8.27 -16.12
CA LEU A 217 13.05 6.91 -16.56
C LEU A 217 14.20 5.95 -16.24
N ALA A 218 15.45 6.38 -16.43
CA ALA A 218 16.62 5.60 -16.08
C ALA A 218 16.75 5.37 -14.56
N ALA A 219 16.43 6.37 -13.74
CA ALA A 219 16.48 6.24 -12.28
C ALA A 219 15.40 5.28 -11.76
N VAL A 220 14.16 5.40 -12.23
CA VAL A 220 13.06 4.47 -11.91
C VAL A 220 13.42 3.04 -12.37
N ARG A 221 13.94 2.90 -13.60
CA ARG A 221 14.40 1.60 -14.12
C ARG A 221 15.44 0.95 -13.21
N ARG A 222 16.46 1.69 -12.77
CA ARG A 222 17.51 1.15 -11.87
C ARG A 222 16.93 0.64 -10.56
N GLY A 223 16.04 1.42 -9.93
CA GLY A 223 15.41 1.04 -8.65
C GLY A 223 14.58 -0.25 -8.77
N ILE A 224 13.69 -0.31 -9.75
CA ILE A 224 12.84 -1.48 -9.97
C ILE A 224 13.67 -2.69 -10.45
N ALA A 225 14.70 -2.51 -11.28
CA ALA A 225 15.58 -3.60 -11.69
C ALA A 225 16.33 -4.22 -10.48
N ALA A 226 16.84 -3.39 -9.57
CA ALA A 226 17.47 -3.87 -8.33
C ALA A 226 16.49 -4.66 -7.45
N TYR A 227 15.24 -4.22 -7.34
CA TYR A 227 14.18 -4.96 -6.66
C TYR A 227 13.90 -6.30 -7.33
N ASN A 228 13.79 -6.34 -8.67
CA ASN A 228 13.51 -7.55 -9.44
C ASN A 228 14.63 -8.60 -9.31
N GLN A 229 15.90 -8.20 -9.17
CA GLN A 229 17.01 -9.13 -8.93
C GLN A 229 16.83 -9.96 -7.67
N GLN A 230 16.18 -9.39 -6.65
CA GLN A 230 15.91 -10.07 -5.38
C GLN A 230 14.52 -10.74 -5.36
N ASN A 231 13.66 -10.44 -6.33
CA ASN A 231 12.26 -10.87 -6.40
C ASN A 231 11.93 -11.41 -7.79
N SER A 232 12.45 -12.59 -8.13
CA SER A 232 12.34 -13.20 -9.47
C SER A 232 11.01 -13.93 -9.71
N GLY A 233 10.16 -14.13 -8.68
CA GLY A 233 8.89 -14.84 -8.81
C GLY A 233 7.89 -14.08 -9.69
N SER A 234 7.12 -14.77 -10.52
CA SER A 234 6.19 -14.18 -11.50
C SER A 234 5.18 -13.20 -10.88
N SER A 235 4.80 -13.40 -9.62
CA SER A 235 3.85 -12.53 -8.91
C SER A 235 4.50 -11.39 -8.13
N THR A 236 5.81 -11.40 -7.97
CA THR A 236 6.58 -10.38 -7.25
C THR A 236 7.45 -9.53 -8.16
N ARG A 237 7.86 -10.08 -9.29
CA ARG A 237 8.64 -9.39 -10.30
C ARG A 237 7.78 -8.41 -11.08
N ILE A 238 8.22 -7.18 -11.20
CA ILE A 238 7.56 -6.12 -11.98
C ILE A 238 8.09 -6.20 -13.41
N GLY A 239 7.24 -6.58 -14.37
CA GLY A 239 7.63 -6.70 -15.78
C GLY A 239 7.54 -5.40 -16.56
N ARG A 240 6.61 -4.52 -16.20
CA ARG A 240 6.34 -3.27 -16.93
C ARG A 240 5.97 -2.14 -15.97
N LEU A 241 6.36 -0.91 -16.30
CA LEU A 241 5.97 0.28 -15.55
C LEU A 241 5.69 1.44 -16.51
N LEU A 242 4.62 2.20 -16.23
CA LEU A 242 4.29 3.43 -16.94
C LEU A 242 4.03 4.54 -15.93
N LEU A 243 4.70 5.69 -16.10
CA LEU A 243 4.44 6.88 -15.30
C LEU A 243 3.22 7.62 -15.82
N MET A 244 2.37 8.12 -14.92
CA MET A 244 1.14 8.85 -15.24
C MET A 244 1.33 10.34 -14.98
N ALA A 245 1.03 11.17 -15.99
CA ALA A 245 1.11 12.63 -15.86
C ALA A 245 -0.10 13.24 -15.13
N GLU A 246 -1.28 12.68 -15.37
CA GLU A 246 -2.52 13.15 -14.75
C GLU A 246 -2.60 12.66 -13.31
N PRO A 247 -2.73 13.57 -12.32
CA PRO A 247 -2.87 13.17 -10.91
C PRO A 247 -4.14 12.36 -10.68
N PRO A 248 -4.21 11.59 -9.59
CA PRO A 248 -5.42 10.86 -9.24
C PRO A 248 -6.54 11.84 -8.87
N SER A 249 -7.77 11.55 -9.32
CA SER A 249 -8.94 12.41 -9.15
C SER A 249 -9.78 11.98 -7.95
N ILE A 250 -10.07 12.93 -7.06
CA ILE A 250 -11.02 12.75 -5.95
C ILE A 250 -12.43 12.57 -6.49
N ASP A 251 -12.84 13.40 -7.45
CA ASP A 251 -14.20 13.38 -8.01
C ASP A 251 -14.50 12.08 -8.79
N ALA A 252 -13.46 11.46 -9.35
CA ALA A 252 -13.56 10.15 -9.99
C ALA A 252 -13.33 8.98 -9.02
N ASN A 253 -13.30 9.24 -7.73
CA ASN A 253 -13.12 8.24 -6.68
C ASN A 253 -11.81 7.44 -6.78
N GLU A 254 -10.79 7.98 -7.48
CA GLU A 254 -9.44 7.40 -7.52
C GLU A 254 -8.70 7.59 -6.20
N ILE A 255 -9.10 8.61 -5.43
CA ILE A 255 -8.65 8.82 -4.04
C ILE A 255 -9.88 8.67 -3.14
N THR A 256 -9.75 7.87 -2.11
CA THR A 256 -10.76 7.72 -1.07
C THR A 256 -10.85 8.98 -0.21
N ASP A 257 -11.91 9.14 0.57
CA ASP A 257 -12.09 10.18 1.58
C ASP A 257 -10.96 10.23 2.63
N LYS A 258 -10.24 9.12 2.79
CA LYS A 258 -9.07 8.99 3.67
C LYS A 258 -7.74 9.31 2.99
N GLY A 259 -7.75 9.73 1.73
CA GLY A 259 -6.56 10.12 0.98
C GLY A 259 -5.77 8.97 0.33
N TYR A 260 -6.34 7.75 0.25
CA TYR A 260 -5.67 6.61 -0.40
C TYR A 260 -6.12 6.40 -1.83
N ILE A 261 -5.23 5.80 -2.61
CA ILE A 261 -5.59 5.34 -3.94
C ILE A 261 -6.59 4.18 -3.84
N ASN A 262 -7.73 4.35 -4.48
CA ASN A 262 -8.69 3.30 -4.75
C ASN A 262 -8.21 2.51 -5.97
N GLN A 263 -7.52 1.42 -5.73
CA GLN A 263 -6.93 0.53 -6.73
C GLN A 263 -7.91 0.19 -7.86
N ARG A 264 -9.14 -0.21 -7.51
CA ARG A 264 -10.17 -0.61 -8.47
C ARG A 264 -10.63 0.57 -9.33
N ALA A 265 -11.01 1.69 -8.71
CA ALA A 265 -11.48 2.88 -9.44
C ALA A 265 -10.40 3.45 -10.35
N ALA A 266 -9.15 3.48 -9.87
CA ALA A 266 -8.02 3.93 -10.67
C ALA A 266 -7.78 3.04 -11.90
N LEU A 267 -7.78 1.71 -11.75
CA LEU A 267 -7.63 0.80 -12.88
C LEU A 267 -8.78 0.90 -13.88
N GLU A 268 -10.00 1.09 -13.41
CA GLU A 268 -11.18 1.23 -14.27
C GLU A 268 -11.09 2.52 -15.10
N ARG A 269 -10.80 3.64 -14.47
CA ARG A 269 -10.62 4.93 -15.15
C ARG A 269 -9.43 4.93 -16.10
N ARG A 270 -8.31 4.34 -15.68
CA ARG A 270 -7.05 4.29 -16.42
C ARG A 270 -6.93 3.07 -17.35
N ARG A 271 -8.04 2.41 -17.67
CA ARG A 271 -8.07 1.25 -18.57
C ARG A 271 -7.31 1.48 -19.89
N PRO A 272 -7.37 2.66 -20.55
CA PRO A 272 -6.57 2.93 -21.74
C PRO A 272 -5.05 2.86 -21.47
N LEU A 273 -4.58 3.35 -20.32
CA LEU A 273 -3.16 3.28 -19.94
C LEU A 273 -2.74 1.84 -19.59
N VAL A 274 -3.63 1.04 -19.00
CA VAL A 274 -3.39 -0.40 -18.81
C VAL A 274 -3.25 -1.09 -20.16
N GLY A 275 -4.08 -0.74 -21.14
CA GLY A 275 -3.97 -1.25 -22.53
C GLY A 275 -2.62 -0.86 -23.17
N GLN A 276 -2.18 0.38 -22.99
CA GLN A 276 -0.89 0.87 -23.47
C GLN A 276 0.28 0.17 -22.79
N LEU A 277 0.21 -0.04 -21.46
CA LEU A 277 1.23 -0.73 -20.68
C LEU A 277 1.46 -2.17 -21.17
N PHE A 278 0.39 -2.87 -21.56
CA PHE A 278 0.43 -4.26 -22.01
C PHE A 278 0.33 -4.45 -23.52
N ALA A 279 0.51 -3.38 -24.31
CA ALA A 279 0.56 -3.50 -25.76
C ALA A 279 1.71 -4.43 -26.21
N ASP A 280 1.51 -5.16 -27.32
CA ASP A 280 2.54 -6.04 -27.92
C ASP A 280 3.75 -5.24 -28.39
N GLN A 281 3.50 -4.01 -28.86
CA GLN A 281 4.53 -3.01 -29.19
C GLN A 281 4.32 -1.81 -28.26
N PRO A 282 4.92 -1.83 -27.06
CA PRO A 282 4.74 -0.77 -26.09
C PRO A 282 5.40 0.53 -26.56
N ALA A 283 4.78 1.65 -26.24
CA ALA A 283 5.33 2.97 -26.48
C ALA A 283 6.63 3.19 -25.69
N ALA A 284 7.46 4.14 -26.13
CA ALA A 284 8.77 4.43 -25.54
C ALA A 284 8.69 4.85 -24.05
N GLU A 285 7.55 5.34 -23.60
CA GLU A 285 7.29 5.72 -22.22
C GLU A 285 7.09 4.52 -21.28
N VAL A 286 6.83 3.33 -21.83
CA VAL A 286 6.70 2.10 -21.05
C VAL A 286 8.09 1.56 -20.71
N ILE A 287 8.40 1.49 -19.43
CA ILE A 287 9.65 0.86 -18.95
C ILE A 287 9.43 -0.65 -18.92
N LEU A 288 10.20 -1.38 -19.72
CA LEU A 288 10.22 -2.85 -19.71
C LEU A 288 11.36 -3.35 -18.84
N PHE A 289 11.12 -4.48 -18.16
CA PHE A 289 12.12 -5.16 -17.34
C PHE A 289 12.23 -6.63 -17.82
N ASP A 290 13.39 -6.96 -18.32
CA ASP A 290 13.76 -8.32 -18.80
C ASP A 290 14.02 -9.28 -17.64
#